data_7f3f7204a82c65333ebf73679dc173c7
#
_entry.id   7f3f7204a82c65333ebf73679dc173c7
#
_cell.length_a   1.000
_cell.length_b   1.000
_cell.length_c   1.000
_cell.angle_alpha   90.00
_cell.angle_beta   90.00
_cell.angle_gamma   90.00
#
_symmetry.space_group_name_H-M   'P 1'
#
loop_
_entity.id
_entity.type
_entity.pdbx_description
1 polymer ?
#
loop_
_entity_poly.entity_id
_entity_poly.type
_entity_poly.pdbx_seq_one_letter_code
_entity_poly.pdbx_strand_id
1 'polypeptide(L)'
;MTLFDDFLKSGNLQQSFTIYKRCLDRVKQRLDIALAELNKRVDKIVLTTHDTLLIDRKDAPWLKDQAALDDLWRKRVKDEVLRQKIAGKDPKQIQETLIKRYKNQLARLDQTRAEDIFQAYINTFAQSYDPHTNYLSPDSAENFDINIRLSPAGLGAVLQSHNDHVQLVPLVPAGPAPKPKPVPPADYLLGLAPRNP
;
A
#
# COMPACT_ATOMS: atom_id res chain seq x y z
N MET A 1 1.82 -12.00 -23.58
CA MET A 1 2.66 -12.44 -22.44
C MET A 1 3.95 -13.13 -22.89
N THR A 2 4.10 -13.50 -24.13
CA THR A 2 5.25 -14.25 -24.70
C THR A 2 6.53 -13.45 -24.93
N LEU A 3 6.59 -12.17 -24.56
CA LEU A 3 7.76 -11.31 -24.81
C LEU A 3 8.56 -10.95 -23.55
N PHE A 4 8.14 -11.41 -22.37
CA PHE A 4 8.78 -10.98 -21.12
C PHE A 4 10.14 -11.61 -20.88
N ASP A 5 10.27 -12.89 -21.14
CA ASP A 5 11.52 -13.61 -20.98
C ASP A 5 12.56 -13.18 -22.03
N ASP A 6 12.14 -12.81 -23.24
CA ASP A 6 13.01 -12.26 -24.26
C ASP A 6 13.57 -10.89 -23.85
N PHE A 7 12.76 -10.03 -23.24
CA PHE A 7 13.23 -8.74 -22.72
C PHE A 7 14.20 -8.91 -21.57
N LEU A 8 13.96 -9.84 -20.65
CA LEU A 8 14.89 -10.14 -19.55
C LEU A 8 16.20 -10.70 -20.05
N LYS A 9 16.17 -11.64 -20.99
CA LYS A 9 17.37 -12.23 -21.63
C LYS A 9 18.19 -11.17 -22.37
N SER A 10 17.55 -10.19 -22.97
CA SER A 10 18.21 -9.06 -23.66
C SER A 10 18.65 -7.94 -22.71
N GLY A 11 18.42 -8.06 -21.39
CA GLY A 11 18.72 -7.02 -20.42
C GLY A 11 17.82 -5.79 -20.49
N ASN A 12 16.69 -5.88 -21.20
CA ASN A 12 15.74 -4.76 -21.32
C ASN A 12 14.81 -4.69 -20.09
N LEU A 13 15.27 -3.98 -19.07
CA LEU A 13 14.52 -3.78 -17.82
C LEU A 13 13.46 -2.67 -17.92
N GLN A 14 13.46 -1.90 -18.99
CA GLN A 14 12.51 -0.78 -19.17
C GLN A 14 11.04 -1.23 -19.20
N GLN A 15 10.79 -2.47 -19.60
CA GLN A 15 9.44 -3.03 -19.63
C GLN A 15 8.80 -3.16 -18.24
N SER A 16 9.60 -3.42 -17.19
CA SER A 16 9.12 -3.47 -15.80
C SER A 16 8.45 -2.16 -15.40
N PHE A 17 9.09 -1.03 -15.72
CA PHE A 17 8.58 0.30 -15.42
C PHE A 17 7.37 0.66 -16.28
N THR A 18 7.35 0.24 -17.54
CA THR A 18 6.19 0.46 -18.43
C THR A 18 4.94 -0.25 -17.90
N ILE A 19 5.08 -1.50 -17.46
CA ILE A 19 3.97 -2.28 -16.90
C ILE A 19 3.52 -1.67 -15.58
N TYR A 20 4.47 -1.38 -14.69
CA TYR A 20 4.17 -0.75 -13.42
C TYR A 20 3.42 0.57 -13.61
N LYS A 21 3.92 1.45 -14.49
CA LYS A 21 3.27 2.72 -14.81
C LYS A 21 1.82 2.53 -15.25
N ARG A 22 1.55 1.59 -16.15
CA ARG A 22 0.18 1.28 -16.58
C ARG A 22 -0.71 0.80 -15.43
N CYS A 23 -0.17 -0.03 -14.54
CA CYS A 23 -0.90 -0.49 -13.36
C CYS A 23 -1.15 0.67 -12.39
N LEU A 24 -0.14 1.50 -12.14
CA LEU A 24 -0.23 2.68 -11.30
C LEU A 24 -1.28 3.67 -11.81
N ASP A 25 -1.23 4.02 -13.09
CA ASP A 25 -2.18 4.94 -13.72
C ASP A 25 -3.62 4.42 -13.57
N ARG A 26 -3.83 3.12 -13.76
CA ARG A 26 -5.15 2.49 -13.55
C ARG A 26 -5.61 2.53 -12.09
N VAL A 27 -4.70 2.30 -11.14
CA VAL A 27 -5.06 2.38 -9.72
C VAL A 27 -5.37 3.82 -9.33
N LYS A 28 -4.56 4.79 -9.76
CA LYS A 28 -4.84 6.22 -9.54
C LYS A 28 -6.21 6.61 -10.09
N GLN A 29 -6.50 6.27 -11.33
CA GLN A 29 -7.81 6.53 -11.95
C GLN A 29 -8.97 5.94 -11.13
N ARG A 30 -8.83 4.73 -10.61
CA ARG A 30 -9.85 4.09 -9.77
C ARG A 30 -10.05 4.83 -8.45
N LEU A 31 -8.97 5.27 -7.82
CA LEU A 31 -9.03 6.03 -6.56
C LEU A 31 -9.62 7.43 -6.79
N ASP A 32 -9.33 8.05 -7.93
CA ASP A 32 -9.93 9.33 -8.32
C ASP A 32 -11.45 9.21 -8.51
N ILE A 33 -11.93 8.13 -9.13
CA ILE A 33 -13.37 7.83 -9.24
C ILE A 33 -13.99 7.70 -7.85
N ALA A 34 -13.36 6.94 -6.95
CA ALA A 34 -13.84 6.76 -5.60
C ALA A 34 -13.88 8.08 -4.81
N LEU A 35 -12.85 8.91 -4.94
CA LEU A 35 -12.79 10.23 -4.32
C LEU A 35 -13.85 11.17 -4.89
N ALA A 36 -14.08 11.14 -6.22
CA ALA A 36 -15.12 11.93 -6.85
C ALA A 36 -16.53 11.55 -6.34
N GLU A 37 -16.80 10.25 -6.14
CA GLU A 37 -18.06 9.80 -5.55
C GLU A 37 -18.19 10.22 -4.08
N LEU A 38 -17.13 10.16 -3.29
CA LEU A 38 -17.14 10.57 -1.88
C LEU A 38 -17.23 12.09 -1.70
N ASN A 39 -16.70 12.87 -2.65
CA ASN A 39 -16.84 14.33 -2.64
C ASN A 39 -18.26 14.80 -2.98
N LYS A 40 -19.05 13.97 -3.66
CA LYS A 40 -20.50 14.12 -3.65
C LYS A 40 -20.94 13.82 -2.22
N ARG A 41 -21.88 14.63 -1.70
CA ARG A 41 -22.33 14.46 -0.31
C ARG A 41 -22.75 13.01 -0.02
N VAL A 42 -22.11 12.40 0.97
CA VAL A 42 -22.35 10.99 1.36
C VAL A 42 -23.81 10.72 1.75
N ASP A 43 -24.49 11.73 2.33
CA ASP A 43 -25.90 11.67 2.66
C ASP A 43 -26.81 11.56 1.43
N LYS A 44 -26.33 11.96 0.25
CA LYS A 44 -27.04 11.82 -1.03
C LYS A 44 -26.82 10.48 -1.73
N ILE A 45 -25.91 9.64 -1.22
CA ILE A 45 -25.72 8.30 -1.77
C ILE A 45 -26.97 7.48 -1.47
N VAL A 46 -27.68 7.11 -2.53
CA VAL A 46 -28.90 6.31 -2.40
C VAL A 46 -28.52 4.88 -2.03
N LEU A 47 -28.80 4.49 -0.79
CA LEU A 47 -28.47 3.16 -0.26
C LEU A 47 -29.61 2.12 -0.45
N THR A 48 -30.77 2.56 -0.91
CA THR A 48 -31.99 1.74 -1.05
C THR A 48 -32.13 1.06 -2.42
N THR A 49 -31.15 1.19 -3.31
CA THR A 49 -31.18 0.51 -4.61
C THR A 49 -30.76 -0.95 -4.48
N HIS A 50 -31.31 -1.82 -5.32
CA HIS A 50 -30.95 -3.26 -5.37
C HIS A 50 -29.65 -3.51 -6.14
N ASP A 51 -28.59 -2.72 -5.85
CA ASP A 51 -27.27 -2.95 -6.43
C ASP A 51 -26.65 -4.23 -5.86
N THR A 52 -26.04 -5.03 -6.72
CA THR A 52 -25.25 -6.17 -6.34
C THR A 52 -23.78 -5.89 -6.54
N LEU A 53 -22.93 -6.32 -5.60
CA LEU A 53 -21.48 -6.20 -5.68
C LEU A 53 -20.85 -7.58 -5.45
N LEU A 54 -20.09 -8.05 -6.45
CA LEU A 54 -19.26 -9.24 -6.29
C LEU A 54 -18.01 -8.85 -5.49
N ILE A 55 -17.93 -9.36 -4.25
CA ILE A 55 -16.84 -9.05 -3.31
C ILE A 55 -15.56 -9.79 -3.72
N ASP A 56 -15.66 -11.12 -3.89
CA ASP A 56 -14.54 -11.90 -4.40
C ASP A 56 -14.54 -11.85 -5.93
N ARG A 57 -13.50 -11.27 -6.48
CA ARG A 57 -13.33 -11.09 -7.92
C ARG A 57 -12.12 -11.84 -8.47
N LYS A 58 -11.59 -12.82 -7.73
CA LYS A 58 -10.41 -13.58 -8.16
C LYS A 58 -10.60 -14.20 -9.54
N ASP A 59 -11.74 -14.83 -9.75
CA ASP A 59 -12.08 -15.51 -11.00
C ASP A 59 -13.06 -14.73 -11.88
N ALA A 60 -13.32 -13.46 -11.52
CA ALA A 60 -14.23 -12.64 -12.30
C ALA A 60 -13.59 -12.17 -13.62
N PRO A 61 -14.35 -12.13 -14.71
CA PRO A 61 -13.84 -11.63 -15.98
C PRO A 61 -13.42 -10.16 -15.88
N TRP A 62 -12.49 -9.76 -16.74
CA TRP A 62 -12.11 -8.36 -16.88
C TRP A 62 -13.30 -7.52 -17.31
N LEU A 63 -13.39 -6.31 -16.79
CA LEU A 63 -14.43 -5.36 -17.16
C LEU A 63 -14.27 -4.94 -18.62
N LYS A 64 -15.39 -4.83 -19.33
CA LYS A 64 -15.39 -4.61 -20.79
C LYS A 64 -14.96 -3.18 -21.17
N ASP A 65 -15.33 -2.19 -20.35
CA ASP A 65 -15.16 -0.78 -20.67
C ASP A 65 -15.03 0.09 -19.41
N GLN A 66 -14.82 1.38 -19.62
CA GLN A 66 -14.69 2.36 -18.56
C GLN A 66 -16.00 2.52 -17.76
N ALA A 67 -17.14 2.47 -18.41
CA ALA A 67 -18.44 2.63 -17.74
C ALA A 67 -18.69 1.49 -16.74
N ALA A 68 -18.33 0.26 -17.10
CA ALA A 68 -18.41 -0.88 -16.20
C ALA A 68 -17.44 -0.74 -15.00
N LEU A 69 -16.27 -0.13 -15.23
CA LEU A 69 -15.31 0.18 -14.17
C LEU A 69 -15.86 1.25 -13.22
N ASP A 70 -16.42 2.31 -13.75
CA ASP A 70 -17.01 3.41 -12.96
C ASP A 70 -18.17 2.91 -12.11
N ASP A 71 -19.05 2.07 -12.67
CA ASP A 71 -20.16 1.46 -11.94
C ASP A 71 -19.67 0.53 -10.82
N LEU A 72 -18.63 -0.28 -11.08
CA LEU A 72 -18.03 -1.12 -10.04
C LEU A 72 -17.50 -0.28 -8.88
N TRP A 73 -16.80 0.82 -9.18
CA TRP A 73 -16.23 1.67 -8.13
C TRP A 73 -17.29 2.47 -7.38
N ARG A 74 -18.34 2.93 -8.08
CA ARG A 74 -19.52 3.50 -7.45
C ARG A 74 -20.15 2.53 -6.44
N LYS A 75 -20.35 1.27 -6.82
CA LYS A 75 -20.89 0.22 -5.95
C LYS A 75 -19.96 -0.09 -4.76
N ARG A 76 -18.65 -0.10 -4.97
CA ARG A 76 -17.67 -0.29 -3.89
C ARG A 76 -17.72 0.83 -2.86
N VAL A 77 -17.72 2.08 -3.31
CA VAL A 77 -17.84 3.23 -2.40
C VAL A 77 -19.16 3.16 -1.63
N LYS A 78 -20.25 2.81 -2.31
CA LYS A 78 -21.55 2.63 -1.69
C LYS A 78 -21.54 1.53 -0.62
N ASP A 79 -20.94 0.38 -0.87
CA ASP A 79 -20.79 -0.72 0.10
C ASP A 79 -20.00 -0.26 1.32
N GLU A 80 -18.89 0.46 1.13
CA GLU A 80 -18.08 0.99 2.23
C GLU A 80 -18.83 2.00 3.08
N VAL A 81 -19.59 2.91 2.46
CA VAL A 81 -20.44 3.87 3.15
C VAL A 81 -21.53 3.14 3.94
N LEU A 82 -22.17 2.14 3.34
CA LEU A 82 -23.22 1.33 3.98
C LEU A 82 -22.69 0.62 5.22
N ARG A 83 -21.53 -0.04 5.12
CA ARG A 83 -20.88 -0.75 6.25
C ARG A 83 -20.60 0.20 7.42
N GLN A 84 -20.07 1.39 7.16
CA GLN A 84 -19.79 2.37 8.20
C GLN A 84 -21.06 2.98 8.80
N LYS A 85 -22.11 3.14 8.00
CA LYS A 85 -23.43 3.58 8.49
C LYS A 85 -24.07 2.53 9.40
N ILE A 86 -24.00 1.25 9.03
CA ILE A 86 -24.46 0.14 9.89
C ILE A 86 -23.66 0.10 11.20
N ALA A 87 -22.37 0.45 11.18
CA ALA A 87 -21.54 0.57 12.38
C ALA A 87 -21.82 1.85 13.21
N GLY A 88 -22.89 2.62 12.90
CA GLY A 88 -23.36 3.75 13.69
C GLY A 88 -22.62 5.07 13.50
N LYS A 89 -21.77 5.19 12.45
CA LYS A 89 -21.06 6.44 12.16
C LYS A 89 -21.97 7.45 11.46
N ASP A 90 -21.77 8.72 11.75
CA ASP A 90 -22.47 9.79 11.06
C ASP A 90 -21.89 10.05 9.63
N PRO A 91 -22.68 10.64 8.72
CA PRO A 91 -22.25 10.83 7.33
C PRO A 91 -20.98 11.65 7.16
N LYS A 92 -20.71 12.63 8.02
CA LYS A 92 -19.53 13.47 7.95
C LYS A 92 -18.27 12.66 8.35
N GLN A 93 -18.34 11.91 9.43
CA GLN A 93 -17.27 11.02 9.88
C GLN A 93 -16.97 9.95 8.83
N ILE A 94 -18.00 9.39 8.19
CA ILE A 94 -17.83 8.41 7.09
C ILE A 94 -17.04 9.04 5.95
N GLN A 95 -17.46 10.22 5.49
CA GLN A 95 -16.83 10.92 4.38
C GLN A 95 -15.38 11.24 4.67
N GLU A 96 -15.08 11.84 5.82
CA GLU A 96 -13.70 12.18 6.23
C GLU A 96 -12.81 10.94 6.33
N THR A 97 -13.31 9.86 6.95
CA THR A 97 -12.57 8.62 7.11
C THR A 97 -12.24 7.97 5.76
N LEU A 98 -13.20 7.89 4.86
CA LEU A 98 -13.01 7.26 3.56
C LEU A 98 -12.09 8.10 2.65
N ILE A 99 -12.29 9.42 2.62
CA ILE A 99 -11.41 10.33 1.87
C ILE A 99 -9.96 10.22 2.37
N LYS A 100 -9.75 10.25 3.68
CA LYS A 100 -8.42 10.11 4.26
C LYS A 100 -7.79 8.76 3.88
N ARG A 101 -8.55 7.67 3.93
CA ARG A 101 -8.06 6.34 3.55
C ARG A 101 -7.62 6.28 2.09
N TYR A 102 -8.42 6.78 1.16
CA TYR A 102 -8.07 6.77 -0.26
C TYR A 102 -6.92 7.72 -0.59
N LYS A 103 -6.85 8.89 0.04
CA LYS A 103 -5.67 9.78 -0.10
C LYS A 103 -4.40 9.12 0.41
N ASN A 104 -4.45 8.43 1.54
CA ASN A 104 -3.30 7.68 2.06
C ASN A 104 -2.87 6.54 1.12
N GLN A 105 -3.82 5.88 0.44
CA GLN A 105 -3.49 4.89 -0.58
C GLN A 105 -2.76 5.52 -1.77
N LEU A 106 -3.21 6.67 -2.26
CA LEU A 106 -2.52 7.42 -3.32
C LEU A 106 -1.11 7.82 -2.90
N ALA A 107 -0.95 8.38 -1.71
CA ALA A 107 0.35 8.78 -1.19
C ALA A 107 1.34 7.60 -1.08
N ARG A 108 0.88 6.42 -0.65
CA ARG A 108 1.71 5.21 -0.62
C ARG A 108 2.17 4.76 -2.01
N LEU A 109 1.32 4.89 -3.02
CA LEU A 109 1.70 4.56 -4.39
C LEU A 109 2.79 5.50 -4.92
N ASP A 110 2.75 6.77 -4.54
CA ASP A 110 3.76 7.75 -4.94
C ASP A 110 5.11 7.55 -4.22
N GLN A 111 5.12 6.85 -3.09
CA GLN A 111 6.33 6.51 -2.33
C GLN A 111 7.04 5.25 -2.86
N THR A 112 6.46 4.52 -3.81
CA THR A 112 7.07 3.30 -4.37
C THR A 112 8.34 3.66 -5.14
N ARG A 113 9.46 3.06 -4.76
CA ARG A 113 10.77 3.30 -5.36
C ARG A 113 10.98 2.43 -6.61
N ALA A 114 11.92 2.84 -7.46
CA ALA A 114 12.30 2.09 -8.66
C ALA A 114 12.77 0.66 -8.33
N GLU A 115 13.50 0.51 -7.22
CA GLU A 115 13.98 -0.79 -6.74
C GLU A 115 12.84 -1.75 -6.35
N ASP A 116 11.80 -1.22 -5.70
CA ASP A 116 10.62 -2.02 -5.34
C ASP A 116 9.88 -2.53 -6.58
N ILE A 117 9.80 -1.68 -7.61
CA ILE A 117 9.20 -2.02 -8.91
C ILE A 117 10.01 -3.13 -9.59
N PHE A 118 11.33 -2.97 -9.61
CA PHE A 118 12.22 -3.96 -10.20
C PHE A 118 12.15 -5.29 -9.44
N GLN A 119 12.22 -5.25 -8.12
CA GLN A 119 12.10 -6.45 -7.28
C GLN A 119 10.79 -7.19 -7.52
N ALA A 120 9.66 -6.48 -7.57
CA ALA A 120 8.35 -7.07 -7.84
C ALA A 120 8.30 -7.75 -9.22
N TYR A 121 8.88 -7.12 -10.23
CA TYR A 121 8.92 -7.65 -11.60
C TYR A 121 9.78 -8.92 -11.68
N ILE A 122 11.00 -8.88 -11.16
CA ILE A 122 11.93 -10.03 -11.16
C ILE A 122 11.36 -11.19 -10.34
N ASN A 123 10.75 -10.91 -9.19
CA ASN A 123 10.13 -11.95 -8.38
C ASN A 123 8.92 -12.60 -9.07
N THR A 124 8.12 -11.84 -9.79
CA THR A 124 7.04 -12.42 -10.59
C THR A 124 7.58 -13.37 -11.66
N PHE A 125 8.70 -13.03 -12.29
CA PHE A 125 9.37 -13.89 -13.26
C PHE A 125 9.98 -15.14 -12.59
N ALA A 126 10.80 -14.97 -11.54
CA ALA A 126 11.45 -16.08 -10.84
C ALA A 126 10.44 -17.10 -10.30
N GLN A 127 9.38 -16.63 -9.65
CA GLN A 127 8.32 -17.46 -9.09
C GLN A 127 7.47 -18.19 -10.15
N SER A 128 7.50 -17.76 -11.40
CA SER A 128 6.87 -18.51 -12.49
C SER A 128 7.61 -19.81 -12.84
N TYR A 129 8.89 -19.91 -12.46
CA TYR A 129 9.71 -21.11 -12.63
C TYR A 129 9.83 -21.92 -11.34
N ASP A 130 10.10 -21.23 -10.22
CA ASP A 130 10.20 -21.84 -8.89
C ASP A 130 9.57 -20.91 -7.84
N PRO A 131 8.47 -21.34 -7.19
CA PRO A 131 7.74 -20.52 -6.22
C PRO A 131 8.57 -20.15 -4.97
N HIS A 132 9.70 -20.82 -4.74
CA HIS A 132 10.57 -20.58 -3.59
C HIS A 132 11.74 -19.64 -3.91
N THR A 133 11.97 -19.32 -5.19
CA THR A 133 13.04 -18.41 -5.60
C THR A 133 12.60 -16.97 -5.52
N ASN A 134 13.35 -16.15 -4.77
CA ASN A 134 13.13 -14.74 -4.62
C ASN A 134 14.42 -13.93 -4.82
N TYR A 135 14.29 -12.83 -5.54
CA TYR A 135 15.29 -11.77 -5.57
C TYR A 135 15.00 -10.77 -4.44
N LEU A 136 16.01 -10.38 -3.73
CA LEU A 136 15.96 -9.32 -2.73
C LEU A 136 16.77 -8.13 -3.22
N SER A 137 16.17 -6.93 -3.19
CA SER A 137 16.93 -5.69 -3.39
C SER A 137 17.96 -5.51 -2.27
N PRO A 138 19.01 -4.69 -2.43
CA PRO A 138 20.03 -4.49 -1.40
C PRO A 138 19.42 -4.18 -0.02
N ASP A 139 18.48 -3.24 0.05
CA ASP A 139 17.79 -2.89 1.30
C ASP A 139 16.97 -4.07 1.87
N SER A 140 16.32 -4.83 1.01
CA SER A 140 15.55 -6.02 1.42
C SER A 140 16.46 -7.15 1.89
N ALA A 141 17.61 -7.30 1.27
CA ALA A 141 18.62 -8.29 1.66
C ALA A 141 19.23 -7.95 3.02
N GLU A 142 19.56 -6.68 3.27
CA GLU A 142 20.04 -6.22 4.57
C GLU A 142 19.01 -6.48 5.68
N ASN A 143 17.75 -6.14 5.46
CA ASN A 143 16.68 -6.42 6.42
C ASN A 143 16.49 -7.93 6.65
N PHE A 144 16.61 -8.74 5.62
CA PHE A 144 16.55 -10.19 5.72
C PHE A 144 17.71 -10.75 6.56
N ASP A 145 18.94 -10.30 6.32
CA ASP A 145 20.13 -10.66 7.08
C ASP A 145 20.01 -10.28 8.56
N ILE A 146 19.54 -9.07 8.87
CA ILE A 146 19.27 -8.61 10.23
C ILE A 146 18.28 -9.55 10.93
N ASN A 147 17.20 -9.92 10.25
CA ASN A 147 16.20 -10.83 10.81
C ASN A 147 16.71 -12.25 11.04
N ILE A 148 17.56 -12.77 10.16
CA ILE A 148 18.14 -14.13 10.32
C ILE A 148 19.21 -14.16 11.40
N ARG A 149 20.09 -13.16 11.42
CA ARG A 149 21.21 -13.14 12.38
C ARG A 149 20.76 -12.90 13.82
N LEU A 150 19.46 -12.56 14.04
CA LEU A 150 18.90 -12.24 15.36
C LEU A 150 19.78 -11.24 16.15
N SER A 151 20.61 -10.49 15.43
CA SER A 151 21.52 -9.50 16.01
C SER A 151 20.80 -8.15 15.93
N PRO A 152 20.27 -7.63 17.04
CA PRO A 152 19.57 -6.35 17.04
C PRO A 152 20.58 -5.20 16.98
N ALA A 153 21.22 -5.01 15.83
CA ALA A 153 21.93 -3.78 15.53
C ALA A 153 20.88 -2.70 15.15
N GLY A 154 20.11 -2.25 16.11
CA GLY A 154 19.07 -1.27 15.90
C GLY A 154 18.76 -0.46 17.16
N LEU A 155 17.89 0.51 17.05
CA LEU A 155 17.46 1.38 18.17
C LEU A 155 16.78 0.62 19.31
N GLY A 156 16.46 -0.67 19.15
CA GLY A 156 15.67 -1.44 20.13
C GLY A 156 14.25 -0.91 20.32
N ALA A 157 13.72 -0.23 19.31
CA ALA A 157 12.38 0.32 19.30
C ALA A 157 11.63 -0.14 18.05
N VAL A 158 10.36 -0.44 18.19
CA VAL A 158 9.48 -0.71 17.05
C VAL A 158 8.97 0.62 16.52
N LEU A 159 9.13 0.82 15.22
CA LEU A 159 8.66 2.01 14.53
C LEU A 159 7.34 1.69 13.83
N GLN A 160 6.33 2.52 14.02
CA GLN A 160 5.04 2.39 13.36
C GLN A 160 4.73 3.65 12.57
N SER A 161 4.33 3.50 11.32
CA SER A 161 3.83 4.62 10.54
C SER A 161 2.45 5.04 11.05
N HIS A 162 2.31 6.28 11.48
CA HIS A 162 1.05 6.88 11.90
C HIS A 162 0.80 8.18 11.15
N ASN A 163 -0.09 8.15 10.15
CA ASN A 163 -0.29 9.22 9.17
C ASN A 163 1.02 9.52 8.41
N ASP A 164 1.50 10.77 8.45
CA ASP A 164 2.70 11.24 7.75
C ASP A 164 3.96 11.20 8.63
N HIS A 165 3.87 10.60 9.84
CA HIS A 165 4.96 10.54 10.80
C HIS A 165 5.27 9.10 11.22
N VAL A 166 6.50 8.89 11.66
CA VAL A 166 6.92 7.63 12.27
C VAL A 166 6.80 7.77 13.78
N GLN A 167 6.00 6.90 14.39
CA GLN A 167 5.80 6.86 15.83
C GLN A 167 6.60 5.72 16.46
N LEU A 168 7.23 6.02 17.59
CA LEU A 168 7.88 5.01 18.43
C LEU A 168 6.82 4.23 19.20
N VAL A 169 6.74 2.93 18.95
CA VAL A 169 5.94 1.98 19.72
C VAL A 169 6.81 1.48 20.90
N PRO A 170 6.24 0.91 21.98
CA PRO A 170 7.01 0.53 23.15
C PRO A 170 8.32 -0.18 22.85
N LEU A 171 9.38 0.20 23.58
CA LEU A 171 10.71 -0.38 23.48
C LEU A 171 10.68 -1.89 23.71
N VAL A 172 11.44 -2.62 22.91
CA VAL A 172 11.61 -4.06 23.10
C VAL A 172 12.38 -4.27 24.43
N PRO A 173 11.83 -5.04 25.39
CA PRO A 173 12.55 -5.36 26.61
C PRO A 173 13.94 -5.93 26.32
N ALA A 174 14.98 -5.42 26.94
CA ALA A 174 16.38 -5.78 26.74
C ALA A 174 17.01 -5.36 25.38
N GLY A 175 16.36 -4.48 24.62
CA GLY A 175 16.97 -3.89 23.43
C GLY A 175 18.13 -2.93 23.72
N PRO A 176 18.96 -2.61 22.70
CA PRO A 176 20.14 -1.76 22.87
C PRO A 176 19.85 -0.26 23.05
N ALA A 177 18.59 0.13 23.18
CA ALA A 177 18.22 1.54 23.40
C ALA A 177 18.97 2.10 24.61
N PRO A 178 19.69 3.23 24.45
CA PRO A 178 20.54 3.77 25.52
C PRO A 178 19.70 4.11 26.73
N LYS A 179 20.10 3.57 27.86
CA LYS A 179 19.56 3.82 29.19
C LYS A 179 20.14 5.07 29.85
N PRO A 180 20.11 6.28 29.41
CA PRO A 180 19.96 7.38 30.35
C PRO A 180 18.83 8.33 30.06
N LYS A 181 18.17 8.25 28.89
CA LYS A 181 16.92 8.97 28.65
C LYS A 181 15.98 8.04 27.89
N PRO A 182 15.01 7.42 28.58
CA PRO A 182 13.99 6.67 27.90
C PRO A 182 13.23 7.63 26.96
N VAL A 183 13.27 7.35 25.67
CA VAL A 183 12.37 8.02 24.73
C VAL A 183 10.97 7.60 25.12
N PRO A 184 10.06 8.49 25.45
CA PRO A 184 8.71 8.13 25.86
C PRO A 184 8.03 7.30 24.77
N PRO A 185 7.30 6.26 25.12
CA PRO A 185 6.45 5.57 24.16
C PRO A 185 5.43 6.57 23.61
N ALA A 186 5.17 6.48 22.31
CA ALA A 186 4.30 7.36 21.51
C ALA A 186 4.92 8.67 21.01
N ASP A 187 6.21 8.92 21.22
CA ASP A 187 6.90 10.04 20.57
C ASP A 187 7.00 9.86 19.04
N TYR A 188 7.00 10.99 18.33
CA TYR A 188 7.17 11.02 16.89
C TYR A 188 8.61 11.24 16.49
N LEU A 189 9.09 10.48 15.53
CA LEU A 189 10.41 10.62 14.94
C LEU A 189 10.32 11.66 13.82
N LEU A 190 10.92 12.84 14.05
CA LEU A 190 10.91 13.94 13.09
C LEU A 190 12.10 13.88 12.12
N GLY A 191 13.19 13.23 12.51
CA GLY A 191 14.39 13.07 11.70
C GLY A 191 15.49 12.34 12.46
N LEU A 192 16.45 11.80 11.70
CA LEU A 192 17.69 11.23 12.21
C LEU A 192 18.84 12.10 11.68
N ALA A 193 19.65 12.63 12.59
CA ALA A 193 20.89 13.30 12.22
C ALA A 193 22.09 12.36 12.45
N PRO A 194 23.03 12.24 11.49
CA PRO A 194 24.24 11.50 11.73
C PRO A 194 25.02 12.19 12.87
N ARG A 195 25.54 11.39 13.76
CA ARG A 195 26.44 11.88 14.80
C ARG A 195 27.75 12.28 14.11
N ASN A 196 28.06 13.55 14.08
CA ASN A 196 29.41 13.97 13.64
C ASN A 196 30.43 13.33 14.57
N PRO A 197 31.52 12.76 14.00
CA PRO A 197 32.58 12.13 14.77
C PRO A 197 33.29 13.12 15.68
#